data_c829879dcf7a41ac803b77ad6933af6a
#
_entry.id   c829879dcf7a41ac803b77ad6933af6a
#
_cell.length_a   1.000
_cell.length_b   1.000
_cell.length_c   1.000
_cell.angle_alpha   90.00
_cell.angle_beta   90.00
_cell.angle_gamma   90.00
#
_symmetry.space_group_name_H-M   'P 1'
#
loop_
_entity.id
_entity.type
_entity.pdbx_description
1 polymer ?
#
loop_
_entity_poly.entity_id
_entity_poly.type
_entity_poly.pdbx_seq_one_letter_code
_entity_poly.pdbx_strand_id
1 'polypeptide(L)'
;MPRYTQKMREMMTESIRRDVCSAGIALLCEGGWEAFTTENIAKRLNVSRGVLYNYFKDKNDILYAIARTSISALCDKLEEIASNGKPASERLSEMALFIIRTFRQERKYHRAIMENVPPPKDSSHPIIVGYLRRQTIIEGVIRDGVASGEFCGVDLSAAVVLFNGAIHNICMLSDFRDEPIDPVPVVQLFLRSIKNNHE
;
A
#
# COMPACT_ATOMS: atom_id res chain seq x y z
N MET A 1 -39.79 0.75 -14.63
CA MET A 1 -38.37 0.74 -14.30
C MET A 1 -38.08 -0.43 -13.37
N PRO A 2 -37.09 -1.30 -13.64
CA PRO A 2 -36.79 -2.41 -12.75
C PRO A 2 -36.36 -1.86 -11.38
N ARG A 3 -36.99 -2.32 -10.31
CA ARG A 3 -36.60 -2.01 -8.93
C ARG A 3 -35.37 -2.84 -8.62
N TYR A 4 -34.20 -2.23 -8.72
CA TYR A 4 -32.97 -2.86 -8.21
C TYR A 4 -33.10 -3.10 -6.71
N THR A 5 -32.70 -4.30 -6.26
CA THR A 5 -32.62 -4.61 -4.82
C THR A 5 -31.56 -3.71 -4.19
N GLN A 6 -31.64 -3.49 -2.88
CA GLN A 6 -30.64 -2.71 -2.14
C GLN A 6 -29.23 -3.24 -2.39
N LYS A 7 -29.06 -4.57 -2.35
CA LYS A 7 -27.80 -5.25 -2.64
C LYS A 7 -27.25 -4.94 -4.03
N MET A 8 -28.10 -4.90 -5.06
CA MET A 8 -27.68 -4.54 -6.42
C MET A 8 -27.22 -3.09 -6.51
N ARG A 9 -27.88 -2.16 -5.82
CA ARG A 9 -27.47 -0.75 -5.78
C ARG A 9 -26.11 -0.60 -5.08
N GLU A 10 -25.89 -1.29 -3.98
CA GLU A 10 -24.60 -1.30 -3.27
C GLU A 10 -23.48 -1.84 -4.15
N MET A 11 -23.70 -2.96 -4.85
CA MET A 11 -22.73 -3.53 -5.79
C MET A 11 -22.41 -2.59 -6.97
N MET A 12 -23.42 -1.91 -7.53
CA MET A 12 -23.21 -0.92 -8.59
C MET A 12 -22.43 0.29 -8.08
N THR A 13 -22.76 0.78 -6.89
CA THR A 13 -22.02 1.88 -6.25
C THR A 13 -20.57 1.52 -6.04
N GLU A 14 -20.28 0.33 -5.51
CA GLU A 14 -18.92 -0.14 -5.27
C GLU A 14 -18.15 -0.33 -6.59
N SER A 15 -18.78 -0.85 -7.64
CA SER A 15 -18.16 -0.96 -8.97
C SER A 15 -17.78 0.42 -9.52
N ILE A 16 -18.68 1.40 -9.48
CA ILE A 16 -18.41 2.75 -9.96
C ILE A 16 -17.29 3.41 -9.14
N ARG A 17 -17.32 3.26 -7.82
CA ARG A 17 -16.24 3.78 -6.96
C ARG A 17 -14.88 3.18 -7.32
N ARG A 18 -14.84 1.89 -7.62
CA ARG A 18 -13.62 1.19 -8.07
C ARG A 18 -13.12 1.73 -9.41
N ASP A 19 -14.01 1.91 -10.38
CA ASP A 19 -13.66 2.44 -11.70
C ASP A 19 -13.12 3.87 -11.61
N VAL A 20 -13.72 4.71 -10.76
CA VAL A 20 -13.24 6.08 -10.50
C VAL A 20 -11.87 6.07 -9.84
N CYS A 21 -11.65 5.19 -8.85
CA CYS A 21 -10.33 5.04 -8.22
C CYS A 21 -9.27 4.57 -9.24
N SER A 22 -9.59 3.57 -10.07
CA SER A 22 -8.67 3.06 -11.09
C SER A 22 -8.30 4.13 -12.11
N ALA A 23 -9.28 4.90 -12.59
CA ALA A 23 -9.03 6.03 -13.50
C ALA A 23 -8.17 7.12 -12.84
N GLY A 24 -8.43 7.40 -11.56
CA GLY A 24 -7.67 8.37 -10.78
C GLY A 24 -6.21 7.96 -10.58
N ILE A 25 -5.95 6.68 -10.23
CA ILE A 25 -4.59 6.13 -10.10
C ILE A 25 -3.85 6.25 -11.43
N ALA A 26 -4.47 5.86 -12.54
CA ALA A 26 -3.86 5.94 -13.86
C ALA A 26 -3.46 7.39 -14.20
N LEU A 27 -4.32 8.37 -13.95
CA LEU A 27 -4.01 9.79 -14.17
C LEU A 27 -2.85 10.27 -13.28
N LEU A 28 -2.82 9.85 -12.01
CA LEU A 28 -1.72 10.17 -11.10
C LEU A 28 -0.40 9.56 -11.55
N CYS A 29 -0.41 8.32 -12.04
CA CYS A 29 0.80 7.67 -12.57
C CYS A 29 1.29 8.31 -13.87
N GLU A 30 0.39 8.71 -14.76
CA GLU A 30 0.71 9.30 -16.06
C GLU A 30 1.22 10.74 -15.95
N GLY A 31 0.47 11.61 -15.27
CA GLY A 31 0.66 13.06 -15.26
C GLY A 31 0.78 13.70 -13.87
N GLY A 32 0.80 12.89 -12.80
CA GLY A 32 0.90 13.40 -11.43
C GLY A 32 -0.35 14.18 -10.99
N TRP A 33 -0.14 15.07 -10.01
CA TRP A 33 -1.24 15.81 -9.39
C TRP A 33 -2.02 16.72 -10.35
N GLU A 34 -1.34 17.29 -11.35
CA GLU A 34 -1.97 18.18 -12.32
C GLU A 34 -2.94 17.45 -13.25
N ALA A 35 -2.65 16.20 -13.62
CA ALA A 35 -3.54 15.38 -14.42
C ALA A 35 -4.74 14.87 -13.61
N PHE A 36 -4.64 14.80 -12.29
CA PHE A 36 -5.68 14.31 -11.40
C PHE A 36 -6.75 15.37 -11.16
N THR A 37 -7.71 15.46 -12.08
CA THR A 37 -8.88 16.34 -11.99
C THR A 37 -10.17 15.56 -12.16
N THR A 38 -11.27 16.04 -11.55
CA THR A 38 -12.60 15.40 -11.73
C THR A 38 -13.05 15.42 -13.20
N GLU A 39 -12.58 16.40 -13.98
CA GLU A 39 -12.85 16.48 -15.41
C GLU A 39 -12.12 15.38 -16.19
N ASN A 40 -10.83 15.20 -15.95
CA ASN A 40 -10.05 14.14 -16.60
C ASN A 40 -10.52 12.74 -16.19
N ILE A 41 -10.91 12.54 -14.92
CA ILE A 41 -11.50 11.28 -14.45
C ILE A 41 -12.81 11.01 -15.18
N ALA A 42 -13.72 12.00 -15.26
CA ALA A 42 -15.00 11.88 -15.95
C ALA A 42 -14.81 11.58 -17.45
N LYS A 43 -13.90 12.31 -18.10
CA LYS A 43 -13.52 12.09 -19.51
C LYS A 43 -13.00 10.68 -19.75
N ARG A 44 -12.12 10.18 -18.88
CA ARG A 44 -11.54 8.83 -18.98
C ARG A 44 -12.58 7.73 -18.84
N LEU A 45 -13.58 7.94 -18.00
CA LEU A 45 -14.69 7.01 -17.79
C LEU A 45 -15.86 7.22 -18.77
N ASN A 46 -15.77 8.22 -19.65
CA ASN A 46 -16.85 8.60 -20.57
C ASN A 46 -18.19 8.88 -19.85
N VAL A 47 -18.13 9.60 -18.73
CA VAL A 47 -19.28 10.02 -17.94
C VAL A 47 -19.28 11.53 -17.74
N SER A 48 -20.41 12.09 -17.31
CA SER A 48 -20.44 13.50 -16.90
C SER A 48 -19.82 13.70 -15.51
N ARG A 49 -19.30 14.89 -15.23
CA ARG A 49 -18.81 15.26 -13.88
C ARG A 49 -19.90 15.10 -12.81
N GLY A 50 -21.17 15.36 -13.16
CA GLY A 50 -22.30 15.17 -12.25
C GLY A 50 -22.45 13.73 -11.76
N VAL A 51 -22.08 12.75 -12.57
CA VAL A 51 -22.09 11.33 -12.17
C VAL A 51 -21.07 11.10 -11.06
N LEU A 52 -19.87 11.68 -11.14
CA LEU A 52 -18.83 11.53 -10.09
C LEU A 52 -19.30 12.10 -8.76
N TYR A 53 -19.96 13.27 -8.78
CA TYR A 53 -20.45 13.93 -7.57
C TYR A 53 -21.61 13.21 -6.87
N ASN A 54 -22.23 12.22 -7.52
CA ASN A 54 -23.18 11.32 -6.86
C ASN A 54 -22.50 10.31 -5.92
N TYR A 55 -21.19 10.08 -6.10
CA TYR A 55 -20.42 9.05 -5.38
C TYR A 55 -19.29 9.62 -4.51
N PHE A 56 -18.80 10.80 -4.86
CA PHE A 56 -17.68 11.46 -4.20
C PHE A 56 -18.00 12.95 -3.98
N LYS A 57 -17.68 13.42 -2.80
CA LYS A 57 -17.94 14.78 -2.37
C LYS A 57 -17.13 15.80 -3.18
N ASP A 58 -15.86 15.49 -3.36
CA ASP A 58 -14.87 16.33 -4.04
C ASP A 58 -13.67 15.50 -4.50
N LYS A 59 -12.66 16.18 -5.07
CA LYS A 59 -11.42 15.60 -5.54
C LYS A 59 -10.65 14.89 -4.39
N ASN A 60 -10.69 15.42 -3.19
CA ASN A 60 -10.00 14.86 -2.04
C ASN A 60 -10.66 13.56 -1.58
N ASP A 61 -12.00 13.49 -1.61
CA ASP A 61 -12.73 12.26 -1.29
C ASP A 61 -12.35 11.11 -2.25
N ILE A 62 -12.16 11.42 -3.55
CA ILE A 62 -11.63 10.46 -4.52
C ILE A 62 -10.20 10.04 -4.13
N LEU A 63 -9.33 10.99 -3.79
CA LEU A 63 -7.96 10.72 -3.39
C LEU A 63 -7.87 9.83 -2.13
N TYR A 64 -8.73 10.08 -1.14
CA TYR A 64 -8.85 9.25 0.05
C TYR A 64 -9.32 7.82 -0.29
N ALA A 65 -10.30 7.70 -1.16
CA ALA A 65 -10.78 6.39 -1.61
C ALA A 65 -9.68 5.61 -2.35
N ILE A 66 -8.91 6.27 -3.20
CA ILE A 66 -7.75 5.71 -3.88
C ILE A 66 -6.73 5.21 -2.86
N ALA A 67 -6.32 6.07 -1.91
CA ALA A 67 -5.33 5.71 -0.89
C ALA A 67 -5.78 4.46 -0.10
N ARG A 68 -7.05 4.42 0.32
CA ARG A 68 -7.62 3.27 1.03
C ARG A 68 -7.59 2.00 0.20
N THR A 69 -7.98 2.07 -1.08
CA THR A 69 -8.02 0.91 -1.98
C THR A 69 -6.62 0.36 -2.24
N SER A 70 -5.64 1.24 -2.51
CA SER A 70 -4.27 0.83 -2.77
C SER A 70 -3.60 0.20 -1.55
N ILE A 71 -3.81 0.78 -0.36
CA ILE A 71 -3.28 0.22 0.88
C ILE A 71 -3.92 -1.15 1.18
N SER A 72 -5.23 -1.30 0.94
CA SER A 72 -5.89 -2.60 1.11
C SER A 72 -5.31 -3.64 0.17
N ALA A 73 -5.18 -3.34 -1.12
CA ALA A 73 -4.60 -4.24 -2.11
C ALA A 73 -3.15 -4.64 -1.78
N LEU A 74 -2.36 -3.69 -1.28
CA LEU A 74 -1.01 -3.98 -0.77
C LEU A 74 -1.06 -4.99 0.38
N CYS A 75 -1.90 -4.75 1.39
CA CYS A 75 -2.04 -5.64 2.54
C CYS A 75 -2.53 -7.03 2.14
N ASP A 76 -3.51 -7.12 1.24
CA ASP A 76 -4.03 -8.41 0.74
C ASP A 76 -2.90 -9.24 0.09
N LYS A 77 -2.03 -8.59 -0.68
CA LYS A 77 -0.86 -9.26 -1.27
C LYS A 77 0.18 -9.67 -0.24
N LEU A 78 0.40 -8.86 0.79
CA LEU A 78 1.29 -9.24 1.90
C LEU A 78 0.75 -10.43 2.69
N GLU A 79 -0.57 -10.55 2.88
CA GLU A 79 -1.21 -11.72 3.51
C GLU A 79 -1.03 -13.00 2.67
N GLU A 80 -1.13 -12.90 1.32
CA GLU A 80 -0.80 -14.02 0.44
C GLU A 80 0.65 -14.48 0.63
N ILE A 81 1.60 -13.53 0.69
CA ILE A 81 3.01 -13.84 0.93
C ILE A 81 3.20 -14.42 2.32
N ALA A 82 2.52 -13.86 3.34
CA ALA A 82 2.60 -14.35 4.72
C ALA A 82 2.16 -15.82 4.86
N SER A 83 1.22 -16.26 4.03
CA SER A 83 0.62 -17.61 4.09
C SER A 83 1.16 -18.60 3.06
N ASN A 84 2.21 -18.28 2.31
CA ASN A 84 2.69 -19.10 1.19
C ASN A 84 3.50 -20.36 1.61
N GLY A 85 3.69 -20.61 2.91
CA GLY A 85 4.36 -21.80 3.45
C GLY A 85 5.89 -21.80 3.35
N LYS A 86 6.51 -20.75 2.82
CA LYS A 86 7.97 -20.61 2.76
C LYS A 86 8.57 -20.25 4.13
N PRO A 87 9.90 -20.43 4.32
CA PRO A 87 10.60 -19.94 5.48
C PRO A 87 10.31 -18.45 5.77
N ALA A 88 10.32 -18.05 7.03
CA ALA A 88 10.00 -16.68 7.43
C ALA A 88 10.93 -15.64 6.78
N SER A 89 12.22 -15.94 6.66
CA SER A 89 13.21 -15.07 6.00
C SER A 89 12.92 -14.87 4.51
N GLU A 90 12.43 -15.89 3.82
CA GLU A 90 12.02 -15.76 2.41
C GLU A 90 10.76 -14.93 2.26
N ARG A 91 9.75 -15.17 3.12
CA ARG A 91 8.52 -14.38 3.14
C ARG A 91 8.81 -12.90 3.40
N LEU A 92 9.65 -12.56 4.38
CA LEU A 92 10.07 -11.18 4.64
C LEU A 92 10.81 -10.55 3.47
N SER A 93 11.69 -11.31 2.81
CA SER A 93 12.38 -10.84 1.59
C SER A 93 11.39 -10.53 0.47
N GLU A 94 10.44 -11.43 0.20
CA GLU A 94 9.40 -11.23 -0.81
C GLU A 94 8.53 -10.02 -0.51
N MET A 95 8.13 -9.83 0.77
CA MET A 95 7.36 -8.66 1.19
C MET A 95 8.12 -7.37 0.96
N ALA A 96 9.39 -7.29 1.39
CA ALA A 96 10.22 -6.11 1.20
C ALA A 96 10.36 -5.73 -0.29
N LEU A 97 10.73 -6.71 -1.12
CA LEU A 97 10.92 -6.51 -2.56
C LEU A 97 9.60 -6.14 -3.25
N PHE A 98 8.48 -6.74 -2.85
CA PHE A 98 7.17 -6.40 -3.38
C PHE A 98 6.78 -4.95 -3.03
N ILE A 99 6.91 -4.53 -1.77
CA ILE A 99 6.60 -3.16 -1.33
C ILE A 99 7.44 -2.14 -2.11
N ILE A 100 8.77 -2.36 -2.18
CA ILE A 100 9.69 -1.43 -2.84
C ILE A 100 9.41 -1.34 -4.35
N ARG A 101 9.15 -2.49 -5.00
CA ARG A 101 8.81 -2.52 -6.42
C ARG A 101 7.50 -1.77 -6.71
N THR A 102 6.46 -2.02 -5.93
CA THR A 102 5.16 -1.34 -6.07
C THR A 102 5.33 0.16 -5.89
N PHE A 103 6.06 0.59 -4.84
CA PHE A 103 6.33 2.00 -4.62
C PHE A 103 7.05 2.66 -5.81
N ARG A 104 8.06 1.99 -6.37
CA ARG A 104 8.82 2.52 -7.53
C ARG A 104 7.98 2.61 -8.80
N GLN A 105 7.12 1.61 -9.04
CA GLN A 105 6.22 1.61 -10.21
C GLN A 105 5.17 2.71 -10.12
N GLU A 106 4.68 2.98 -8.93
CA GLU A 106 3.61 3.94 -8.65
C GLU A 106 4.12 5.26 -8.04
N ARG A 107 5.40 5.61 -8.29
CA ARG A 107 6.08 6.75 -7.64
C ARG A 107 5.31 8.06 -7.71
N LYS A 108 4.81 8.43 -8.89
CA LYS A 108 4.05 9.68 -9.06
C LYS A 108 2.75 9.67 -8.23
N TYR A 109 2.09 8.54 -8.15
CA TYR A 109 0.91 8.34 -7.32
C TYR A 109 1.24 8.49 -5.83
N HIS A 110 2.26 7.79 -5.34
CA HIS A 110 2.68 7.88 -3.94
C HIS A 110 3.08 9.30 -3.56
N ARG A 111 3.82 9.98 -4.41
CA ARG A 111 4.18 11.38 -4.22
C ARG A 111 2.95 12.28 -4.15
N ALA A 112 1.99 12.13 -5.06
CA ALA A 112 0.75 12.90 -5.03
C ALA A 112 -0.05 12.67 -3.74
N ILE A 113 -0.11 11.43 -3.23
CA ILE A 113 -0.74 11.13 -1.94
C ILE A 113 0.00 11.85 -0.79
N MET A 114 1.33 11.72 -0.71
CA MET A 114 2.12 12.30 0.36
C MET A 114 2.03 13.83 0.41
N GLU A 115 1.98 14.49 -0.74
CA GLU A 115 1.92 15.95 -0.83
C GLU A 115 0.51 16.52 -0.61
N ASN A 116 -0.55 15.77 -0.94
CA ASN A 116 -1.91 16.31 -1.03
C ASN A 116 -2.92 15.67 -0.07
N VAL A 117 -2.61 14.54 0.54
CA VAL A 117 -3.46 13.97 1.60
C VAL A 117 -3.05 14.63 2.93
N PRO A 118 -3.97 15.27 3.64
CA PRO A 118 -3.68 15.82 4.95
C PRO A 118 -3.16 14.74 5.91
N PRO A 119 -2.25 15.10 6.83
CA PRO A 119 -1.75 14.15 7.80
C PRO A 119 -2.90 13.57 8.64
N PRO A 120 -2.81 12.28 8.98
CA PRO A 120 -3.82 11.63 9.81
C PRO A 120 -4.02 12.37 11.14
N LYS A 121 -5.27 12.59 11.52
CA LYS A 121 -5.62 13.26 12.79
C LYS A 121 -5.86 12.26 13.93
N ASP A 122 -6.21 11.03 13.57
CA ASP A 122 -6.54 9.98 14.52
C ASP A 122 -6.28 8.58 13.92
N SER A 123 -6.40 7.54 14.75
CA SER A 123 -6.15 6.14 14.37
C SER A 123 -7.19 5.53 13.43
N SER A 124 -8.34 6.19 13.24
CA SER A 124 -9.38 5.72 12.31
C SER A 124 -9.11 6.10 10.85
N HIS A 125 -8.11 6.96 10.62
CA HIS A 125 -7.73 7.38 9.29
C HIS A 125 -7.30 6.17 8.42
N PRO A 126 -7.81 6.02 7.19
CA PRO A 126 -7.55 4.83 6.36
C PRO A 126 -6.08 4.51 6.16
N ILE A 127 -5.22 5.52 6.05
CA ILE A 127 -3.76 5.34 5.92
C ILE A 127 -3.19 4.71 7.19
N ILE A 128 -3.62 5.16 8.39
CA ILE A 128 -3.16 4.59 9.65
C ILE A 128 -3.66 3.16 9.83
N VAL A 129 -4.94 2.91 9.55
CA VAL A 129 -5.51 1.55 9.60
C VAL A 129 -4.73 0.60 8.70
N GLY A 130 -4.45 0.99 7.46
CA GLY A 130 -3.66 0.19 6.53
C GLY A 130 -2.21 0.00 6.98
N TYR A 131 -1.58 1.05 7.54
CA TYR A 131 -0.23 0.95 8.10
C TYR A 131 -0.18 -0.04 9.26
N LEU A 132 -1.13 0.02 10.19
CA LEU A 132 -1.23 -0.91 11.33
C LEU A 132 -1.48 -2.35 10.86
N ARG A 133 -2.38 -2.56 9.88
CA ARG A 133 -2.60 -3.89 9.28
C ARG A 133 -1.30 -4.45 8.70
N ARG A 134 -0.57 -3.65 7.92
CA ARG A 134 0.74 -4.06 7.39
C ARG A 134 1.73 -4.43 8.48
N GLN A 135 1.81 -3.65 9.57
CA GLN A 135 2.67 -3.98 10.71
C GLN A 135 2.30 -5.32 11.33
N THR A 136 1.02 -5.59 11.56
CA THR A 136 0.53 -6.86 12.12
C THR A 136 0.89 -8.05 11.24
N ILE A 137 0.79 -7.90 9.90
CA ILE A 137 1.16 -8.97 8.97
C ILE A 137 2.67 -9.28 9.08
N ILE A 138 3.52 -8.26 9.05
CA ILE A 138 4.97 -8.41 9.15
C ILE A 138 5.37 -9.01 10.50
N GLU A 139 4.78 -8.52 11.59
CA GLU A 139 4.98 -9.05 12.93
C GLU A 139 4.61 -10.54 13.02
N GLY A 140 3.51 -10.94 12.39
CA GLY A 140 3.10 -12.34 12.30
C GLY A 140 4.17 -13.22 11.67
N VAL A 141 4.76 -12.80 10.55
CA VAL A 141 5.82 -13.56 9.88
C VAL A 141 7.10 -13.62 10.73
N ILE A 142 7.47 -12.54 11.43
CA ILE A 142 8.62 -12.56 12.34
C ILE A 142 8.36 -13.53 13.52
N ARG A 143 7.15 -13.51 14.08
CA ARG A 143 6.73 -14.42 15.16
C ARG A 143 6.78 -15.88 14.72
N ASP A 144 6.35 -16.19 13.50
CA ASP A 144 6.46 -17.54 12.93
C ASP A 144 7.93 -17.99 12.84
N GLY A 145 8.82 -17.10 12.40
CA GLY A 145 10.26 -17.38 12.35
C GLY A 145 10.89 -17.63 13.72
N VAL A 146 10.44 -16.91 14.76
CA VAL A 146 10.85 -17.18 16.14
C VAL A 146 10.30 -18.54 16.61
N ALA A 147 9.03 -18.83 16.34
CA ALA A 147 8.41 -20.09 16.75
C ALA A 147 9.01 -21.31 16.06
N SER A 148 9.45 -21.17 14.81
CA SER A 148 10.15 -22.23 14.06
C SER A 148 11.64 -22.37 14.42
N GLY A 149 12.21 -21.46 15.22
CA GLY A 149 13.65 -21.42 15.55
C GLY A 149 14.51 -20.81 14.43
N GLU A 150 13.95 -20.30 13.37
CA GLU A 150 14.68 -19.62 12.29
C GLU A 150 15.27 -18.28 12.77
N PHE A 151 14.57 -17.59 13.67
CA PHE A 151 15.00 -16.34 14.28
C PHE A 151 15.19 -16.49 15.79
N CYS A 152 16.19 -15.80 16.37
CA CYS A 152 16.46 -15.82 17.79
C CYS A 152 16.77 -14.42 18.36
N GLY A 153 16.55 -14.26 19.68
CA GLY A 153 16.90 -13.02 20.40
C GLY A 153 16.17 -11.77 19.91
N VAL A 154 14.97 -11.92 19.34
CA VAL A 154 14.27 -10.86 18.62
C VAL A 154 13.26 -10.18 19.53
N ASP A 155 13.43 -8.88 19.76
CA ASP A 155 12.31 -8.02 20.16
C ASP A 155 11.43 -7.76 18.94
N LEU A 156 10.18 -8.26 18.97
CA LEU A 156 9.25 -8.18 17.83
C LEU A 156 8.98 -6.76 17.42
N SER A 157 8.78 -5.86 18.37
CA SER A 157 8.47 -4.45 18.08
C SER A 157 9.64 -3.75 17.42
N ALA A 158 10.86 -3.96 17.94
CA ALA A 158 12.08 -3.42 17.37
C ALA A 158 12.32 -3.96 15.95
N ALA A 159 12.15 -5.26 15.72
CA ALA A 159 12.32 -5.88 14.42
C ALA A 159 11.33 -5.32 13.38
N VAL A 160 10.05 -5.16 13.75
CA VAL A 160 9.02 -4.55 12.88
C VAL A 160 9.36 -3.10 12.53
N VAL A 161 9.83 -2.31 13.51
CA VAL A 161 10.23 -0.92 13.30
C VAL A 161 11.44 -0.83 12.38
N LEU A 162 12.48 -1.65 12.60
CA LEU A 162 13.68 -1.68 11.76
C LEU A 162 13.34 -2.10 10.32
N PHE A 163 12.55 -3.17 10.15
CA PHE A 163 12.15 -3.65 8.83
C PHE A 163 11.36 -2.60 8.05
N ASN A 164 10.31 -2.04 8.66
CA ASN A 164 9.51 -1.00 8.02
C ASN A 164 10.30 0.28 7.78
N GLY A 165 11.15 0.68 8.72
CA GLY A 165 11.99 1.87 8.60
C GLY A 165 12.99 1.75 7.45
N ALA A 166 13.63 0.60 7.28
CA ALA A 166 14.53 0.35 6.17
C ALA A 166 13.82 0.44 4.82
N ILE A 167 12.67 -0.22 4.67
CA ILE A 167 11.86 -0.19 3.45
C ILE A 167 11.38 1.24 3.16
N HIS A 168 10.85 1.93 4.17
CA HIS A 168 10.38 3.31 4.01
C HIS A 168 11.50 4.24 3.54
N ASN A 169 12.70 4.12 4.14
CA ASN A 169 13.85 4.94 3.77
C ASN A 169 14.29 4.67 2.33
N ILE A 170 14.34 3.40 1.90
CA ILE A 170 14.64 3.04 0.50
C ILE A 170 13.62 3.68 -0.45
N CYS A 171 12.33 3.62 -0.11
CA CYS A 171 11.28 4.20 -0.92
C CYS A 171 11.42 5.74 -1.02
N MET A 172 11.59 6.41 0.12
CA MET A 172 11.68 7.87 0.17
C MET A 172 12.93 8.41 -0.53
N LEU A 173 14.09 7.78 -0.32
CA LEU A 173 15.34 8.24 -0.93
C LEU A 173 15.42 7.97 -2.45
N SER A 174 14.59 7.09 -2.98
CA SER A 174 14.55 6.81 -4.43
C SER A 174 14.25 8.04 -5.28
N ASP A 175 13.64 9.08 -4.70
CA ASP A 175 13.34 10.34 -5.40
C ASP A 175 14.47 11.36 -5.40
N PHE A 176 15.44 11.19 -4.50
CA PHE A 176 16.53 12.15 -4.26
C PHE A 176 17.90 11.62 -4.71
N ARG A 177 17.97 10.44 -5.31
CA ARG A 177 19.23 9.83 -5.77
C ARG A 177 19.17 9.55 -7.26
N ASP A 178 20.29 9.78 -7.93
CA ASP A 178 20.47 9.47 -9.36
C ASP A 178 20.42 7.95 -9.60
N GLU A 179 20.95 7.16 -8.63
CA GLU A 179 20.88 5.71 -8.66
C GLU A 179 19.97 5.17 -7.56
N PRO A 180 19.03 4.27 -7.89
CA PRO A 180 18.17 3.65 -6.91
C PRO A 180 18.97 2.74 -5.96
N ILE A 181 18.66 2.79 -4.66
CA ILE A 181 19.26 1.90 -3.67
C ILE A 181 18.86 0.45 -3.99
N ASP A 182 19.83 -0.45 -4.13
CA ASP A 182 19.53 -1.89 -4.20
C ASP A 182 18.94 -2.36 -2.85
N PRO A 183 17.71 -2.87 -2.81
CA PRO A 183 17.09 -3.31 -1.57
C PRO A 183 17.68 -4.61 -1.02
N VAL A 184 18.29 -5.44 -1.88
CA VAL A 184 18.72 -6.79 -1.48
C VAL A 184 19.73 -6.78 -0.34
N PRO A 185 20.83 -5.99 -0.40
CA PRO A 185 21.78 -5.93 0.72
C PRO A 185 21.16 -5.45 2.03
N VAL A 186 20.23 -4.50 1.96
CA VAL A 186 19.56 -3.95 3.15
C VAL A 186 18.66 -5.00 3.81
N VAL A 187 17.88 -5.72 3.02
CA VAL A 187 17.03 -6.81 3.50
C VAL A 187 17.87 -7.96 4.07
N GLN A 188 18.96 -8.32 3.40
CA GLN A 188 19.87 -9.34 3.89
C GLN A 188 20.55 -8.95 5.21
N LEU A 189 20.94 -7.67 5.37
CA LEU A 189 21.51 -7.18 6.62
C LEU A 189 20.51 -7.31 7.78
N PHE A 190 19.25 -6.89 7.55
CA PHE A 190 18.18 -7.06 8.52
C PHE A 190 17.99 -8.54 8.89
N LEU A 191 17.87 -9.42 7.91
CA LEU A 191 17.65 -10.85 8.16
C LEU A 191 18.82 -11.50 8.92
N ARG A 192 20.06 -11.13 8.61
CA ARG A 192 21.25 -11.61 9.37
C ARG A 192 21.21 -11.16 10.82
N SER A 193 20.66 -9.98 11.12
CA SER A 193 20.59 -9.45 12.49
C SER A 193 19.60 -10.20 13.38
N ILE A 194 18.67 -10.95 12.81
CA ILE A 194 17.64 -11.70 13.54
C ILE A 194 17.71 -13.22 13.34
N LYS A 195 18.54 -13.71 12.40
CA LYS A 195 18.74 -15.15 12.20
C LYS A 195 19.40 -15.81 13.40
N ASN A 196 19.00 -17.05 13.65
CA ASN A 196 19.67 -17.91 14.59
C ASN A 196 21.03 -18.33 14.00
N ASN A 197 22.13 -17.86 14.59
CA ASN A 197 23.51 -18.17 14.16
C ASN A 197 24.09 -19.40 14.88
N HIS A 198 23.23 -20.28 15.40
CA HIS A 198 23.68 -21.54 15.99
C HIS A 198 23.83 -22.61 14.89
N GLU A 199 24.90 -22.48 14.08
CA GLU A 199 25.61 -23.57 13.42
C GLU A 199 27.12 -23.47 13.76
#